data_5da51e0fc20548ef55b1e2d93d81d8b4
#
_entry.id   5da51e0fc20548ef55b1e2d93d81d8b4
#
_cell.length_a   1.000
_cell.length_b   1.000
_cell.length_c   1.000
_cell.angle_alpha   90.00
_cell.angle_beta   90.00
_cell.angle_gamma   90.00
#
_symmetry.space_group_name_H-M   'P 1'
#
loop_
_entity.id
_entity.type
_entity.pdbx_description
1 polymer ?
#
loop_
_entity_poly.entity_id
_entity_poly.type
_entity_poly.pdbx_seq_one_letter_code
_entity_poly.pdbx_strand_id
1 'polypeptide(L)'
;MIAPAAVKFNTENYVFGTTYRSTMALKGYPPTTEDLALLYRLSEMSGVNIRLTARKLANGEEDAIIQASSNKNRMELGATKMKQSVVAEATLEDVRGMLLKQRNEREALLYCTVFVELVAKSMDELQSLKGTVSSMLSRSRLQADPLFLCQLKGFQSVNPAGRNMLGAYVERVLPATSIANLYPISYSGKADPHGFYIGHEKYGSNVFVDLDQKEGDKTSGSATILGNSGQGKTYLLQLLLCNVLEAGKRVICLD
;
A
#
# COMPACT_ATOMS: atom_id res chain seq x y z
N MET A 1 8.12 12.44 -27.88
CA MET A 1 7.17 11.30 -27.70
C MET A 1 8.00 10.07 -27.33
N ILE A 2 7.87 9.55 -26.12
CA ILE A 2 8.66 8.41 -25.65
C ILE A 2 7.74 7.19 -25.64
N ALA A 3 7.43 6.68 -26.84
CA ALA A 3 6.74 5.42 -26.97
C ALA A 3 7.79 4.29 -27.09
N PRO A 4 7.58 3.13 -26.46
CA PRO A 4 8.49 2.00 -26.63
C PRO A 4 8.43 1.52 -28.08
N ALA A 5 9.58 1.14 -28.63
CA ALA A 5 9.68 0.67 -30.01
C ALA A 5 8.95 -0.66 -30.25
N ALA A 6 8.76 -1.48 -29.20
CA ALA A 6 8.03 -2.74 -29.25
C ALA A 6 7.43 -3.11 -27.89
N VAL A 7 6.27 -3.75 -27.94
CA VAL A 7 5.66 -4.41 -26.77
C VAL A 7 5.34 -5.85 -27.19
N LYS A 8 5.86 -6.83 -26.45
CA LYS A 8 5.64 -8.25 -26.70
C LYS A 8 5.09 -8.91 -25.45
N PHE A 9 3.90 -9.49 -25.54
CA PHE A 9 3.29 -10.23 -24.44
C PHE A 9 3.57 -11.73 -24.58
N ASN A 10 4.01 -12.31 -23.47
CA ASN A 10 4.20 -13.74 -23.29
C ASN A 10 3.19 -14.26 -22.26
N THR A 11 3.29 -15.53 -21.92
CA THR A 11 2.39 -16.23 -21.00
C THR A 11 2.38 -15.64 -19.58
N GLU A 12 3.56 -15.30 -19.03
CA GLU A 12 3.73 -14.84 -17.64
C GLU A 12 4.40 -13.47 -17.50
N ASN A 13 4.82 -12.90 -18.61
CA ASN A 13 5.55 -11.64 -18.65
C ASN A 13 5.33 -10.92 -19.97
N TYR A 14 5.83 -9.71 -20.06
CA TYR A 14 5.89 -8.95 -21.30
C TYR A 14 7.16 -8.11 -21.37
N VAL A 15 7.56 -7.79 -22.58
CA VAL A 15 8.69 -6.90 -22.86
C VAL A 15 8.11 -5.56 -23.27
N PHE A 16 8.60 -4.50 -22.63
CA PHE A 16 8.21 -3.13 -22.91
C PHE A 16 9.47 -2.29 -23.17
N GLY A 17 9.74 -2.06 -24.45
CA GLY A 17 11.02 -1.47 -24.89
C GLY A 17 12.20 -2.36 -24.51
N THR A 18 13.05 -1.89 -23.60
CA THR A 18 14.24 -2.60 -23.11
C THR A 18 14.03 -3.30 -21.75
N THR A 19 12.81 -3.25 -21.20
CA THR A 19 12.51 -3.79 -19.88
C THR A 19 11.63 -5.04 -19.95
N TYR A 20 11.92 -6.00 -19.07
CA TYR A 20 11.10 -7.18 -18.82
C TYR A 20 10.13 -6.88 -17.69
N ARG A 21 8.86 -7.21 -17.88
CA ARG A 21 7.81 -6.89 -16.92
C ARG A 21 6.88 -8.06 -16.68
N SER A 22 6.29 -8.12 -15.51
CA SER A 22 5.22 -9.05 -15.17
C SER A 22 4.21 -8.36 -14.28
N THR A 23 2.94 -8.53 -14.55
CA THR A 23 1.87 -8.03 -13.70
C THR A 23 1.20 -9.19 -12.97
N MET A 24 0.96 -9.01 -11.69
CA MET A 24 0.18 -9.92 -10.85
C MET A 24 -0.94 -9.15 -10.15
N ALA A 25 -2.00 -9.85 -9.74
CA ALA A 25 -3.13 -9.27 -9.04
C ALA A 25 -3.33 -9.93 -7.68
N LEU A 26 -3.63 -9.17 -6.65
CA LEU A 26 -3.97 -9.73 -5.34
C LEU A 26 -5.38 -10.33 -5.39
N LYS A 27 -5.52 -11.58 -4.94
CA LYS A 27 -6.79 -12.32 -4.89
C LYS A 27 -7.15 -12.83 -3.50
N GLY A 28 -6.15 -13.09 -2.65
CA GLY A 28 -6.33 -13.52 -1.28
C GLY A 28 -5.85 -12.46 -0.31
N TYR A 29 -6.65 -12.20 0.71
CA TYR A 29 -6.38 -11.24 1.78
C TYR A 29 -6.45 -11.96 3.12
N PRO A 30 -5.69 -11.53 4.15
CA PRO A 30 -5.80 -12.11 5.47
C PRO A 30 -7.19 -11.86 6.07
N PRO A 31 -7.71 -12.74 6.92
CA PRO A 31 -9.01 -12.57 7.54
C PRO A 31 -9.07 -11.34 8.47
N THR A 32 -7.96 -11.01 9.09
CA THR A 32 -7.82 -9.82 9.94
C THR A 32 -6.58 -9.03 9.53
N THR A 33 -6.66 -7.72 9.56
CA THR A 33 -5.54 -6.80 9.32
C THR A 33 -5.19 -6.12 10.65
N GLU A 34 -4.27 -6.72 11.40
CA GLU A 34 -3.72 -6.10 12.61
C GLU A 34 -2.60 -5.11 12.25
N ASP A 35 -1.88 -5.39 11.17
CA ASP A 35 -0.81 -4.54 10.67
C ASP A 35 -1.35 -3.45 9.73
N LEU A 36 -0.95 -2.23 9.97
CA LEU A 36 -1.18 -1.11 9.06
C LEU A 36 -0.21 -1.14 7.89
N ALA A 37 -0.64 -0.58 6.75
CA ALA A 37 0.19 -0.40 5.56
C ALA A 37 0.84 -1.70 5.05
N LEU A 38 0.04 -2.75 4.84
CA LEU A 38 0.51 -4.08 4.41
C LEU A 38 1.35 -4.06 3.11
N LEU A 39 1.07 -3.13 2.19
CA LEU A 39 1.78 -3.03 0.91
C LEU A 39 2.96 -2.06 0.96
N TYR A 40 3.20 -1.40 2.09
CA TYR A 40 4.25 -0.41 2.25
C TYR A 40 5.64 -0.93 1.86
N ARG A 41 6.03 -2.10 2.40
CA ARG A 41 7.35 -2.69 2.11
C ARG A 41 7.56 -3.02 0.64
N LEU A 42 6.47 -3.33 -0.09
CA LEU A 42 6.53 -3.57 -1.53
C LEU A 42 6.73 -2.29 -2.31
N SER A 43 6.10 -1.19 -1.87
CA SER A 43 6.21 0.10 -2.55
C SER A 43 7.61 0.71 -2.45
N GLU A 44 8.41 0.29 -1.47
CA GLU A 44 9.81 0.70 -1.31
C GLU A 44 10.78 -0.03 -2.23
N MET A 45 10.35 -1.13 -2.83
CA MET A 45 11.23 -1.94 -3.69
C MET A 45 11.42 -1.30 -5.05
N SER A 46 12.67 -1.19 -5.48
CA SER A 46 12.98 -0.78 -6.86
C SER A 46 12.39 -1.78 -7.86
N GLY A 47 11.77 -1.27 -8.91
CA GLY A 47 11.15 -2.10 -9.94
C GLY A 47 9.78 -2.66 -9.56
N VAL A 48 9.15 -2.21 -8.48
CA VAL A 48 7.80 -2.59 -8.09
C VAL A 48 6.87 -1.40 -8.20
N ASN A 49 5.83 -1.54 -9.02
CA ASN A 49 4.75 -0.56 -9.15
C ASN A 49 3.47 -1.17 -8.59
N ILE A 50 2.77 -0.43 -7.74
CA ILE A 50 1.51 -0.88 -7.14
C ILE A 50 0.39 0.03 -7.61
N ARG A 51 -0.72 -0.57 -8.05
CA ARG A 51 -1.95 0.12 -8.29
C ARG A 51 -3.06 -0.47 -7.43
N LEU A 52 -3.55 0.32 -6.50
CA LEU A 52 -4.74 0.04 -5.70
C LEU A 52 -5.88 0.90 -6.23
N THR A 53 -7.01 0.27 -6.52
CA THR A 53 -8.25 0.96 -6.88
C THR A 53 -9.38 0.47 -6.01
N ALA A 54 -10.21 1.41 -5.57
CA ALA A 54 -11.44 1.13 -4.84
C ALA A 54 -12.61 1.80 -5.56
N ARG A 55 -13.72 1.07 -5.70
CA ARG A 55 -14.97 1.63 -6.25
C ARG A 55 -16.16 1.27 -5.36
N LYS A 56 -17.10 2.18 -5.28
CA LYS A 56 -18.32 1.97 -4.52
C LYS A 56 -19.16 0.85 -5.14
N LEU A 57 -19.83 0.06 -4.29
CA LEU A 57 -20.87 -0.86 -4.71
C LEU A 57 -22.10 -0.07 -5.20
N ALA A 58 -22.85 -0.62 -6.15
CA ALA A 58 -24.11 -0.06 -6.55
C ALA A 58 -25.18 -0.31 -5.45
N ASN A 59 -26.21 0.51 -5.45
CA ASN A 59 -27.29 0.38 -4.48
C ASN A 59 -27.94 -1.02 -4.58
N GLY A 60 -28.02 -1.72 -3.44
CA GLY A 60 -28.56 -3.08 -3.34
C GLY A 60 -27.57 -4.21 -3.62
N GLU A 61 -26.37 -3.94 -4.18
CA GLU A 61 -25.33 -4.97 -4.35
C GLU A 61 -24.78 -5.43 -2.99
N GLU A 62 -24.72 -4.55 -1.99
CA GLU A 62 -24.24 -4.90 -0.65
C GLU A 62 -25.09 -6.01 -0.03
N ASP A 63 -26.40 -5.83 -0.02
CA ASP A 63 -27.32 -6.83 0.53
C ASP A 63 -27.25 -8.16 -0.21
N ALA A 64 -27.16 -8.10 -1.55
CA ALA A 64 -27.05 -9.30 -2.38
C ALA A 64 -25.76 -10.08 -2.11
N ILE A 65 -24.62 -9.40 -1.96
CA ILE A 65 -23.32 -10.01 -1.66
C ILE A 65 -23.33 -10.66 -0.27
N ILE A 66 -23.89 -9.96 0.73
CA ILE A 66 -24.00 -10.45 2.09
C ILE A 66 -24.91 -11.67 2.15
N GLN A 67 -26.06 -11.65 1.48
CA GLN A 67 -26.98 -12.79 1.39
C GLN A 67 -26.35 -13.98 0.67
N ALA A 68 -25.65 -13.73 -0.45
CA ALA A 68 -24.97 -14.80 -1.20
C ALA A 68 -23.87 -15.46 -0.36
N SER A 69 -23.07 -14.67 0.36
CA SER A 69 -22.06 -15.19 1.28
C SER A 69 -22.67 -16.00 2.43
N SER A 70 -23.72 -15.51 3.04
CA SER A 70 -24.45 -16.21 4.11
C SER A 70 -25.05 -17.53 3.63
N ASN A 71 -25.67 -17.56 2.44
CA ASN A 71 -26.26 -18.77 1.86
C ASN A 71 -25.19 -19.81 1.52
N LYS A 72 -24.07 -19.40 0.92
CA LYS A 72 -22.94 -20.29 0.63
C LYS A 72 -22.40 -20.94 1.90
N ASN A 73 -22.16 -20.17 2.93
CA ASN A 73 -21.65 -20.68 4.20
C ASN A 73 -22.65 -21.62 4.90
N ARG A 74 -23.97 -21.36 4.81
CA ARG A 74 -25.01 -22.28 5.31
C ARG A 74 -25.01 -23.62 4.56
N MET A 75 -24.77 -23.63 3.25
CA MET A 75 -24.64 -24.86 2.47
C MET A 75 -23.38 -25.63 2.85
N GLU A 76 -22.27 -24.96 3.13
CA GLU A 76 -21.00 -25.57 3.55
C GLU A 76 -21.07 -26.13 4.98
N LEU A 77 -21.86 -25.53 5.89
CA LEU A 77 -22.12 -26.07 7.23
C LEU A 77 -22.88 -27.41 7.19
N GLY A 78 -23.69 -27.65 6.15
CA GLY A 78 -24.36 -28.93 5.90
C GLY A 78 -23.45 -30.02 5.30
N ALA A 79 -22.21 -29.71 4.96
CA ALA A 79 -21.28 -30.66 4.36
C ALA A 79 -20.59 -31.52 5.41
N THR A 80 -20.51 -32.83 5.15
CA THR A 80 -20.09 -33.90 6.09
C THR A 80 -18.61 -33.86 6.52
N LYS A 81 -17.83 -32.86 6.11
CA LYS A 81 -16.41 -32.75 6.46
C LYS A 81 -16.17 -31.73 7.57
N MET A 82 -15.78 -32.22 8.74
CA MET A 82 -15.55 -31.44 9.98
C MET A 82 -14.64 -30.20 9.80
N LYS A 83 -13.60 -30.25 8.96
CA LYS A 83 -12.75 -29.09 8.64
C LYS A 83 -13.48 -27.98 7.87
N GLN A 84 -14.41 -28.34 7.00
CA GLN A 84 -15.19 -27.39 6.21
C GLN A 84 -16.26 -26.71 7.05
N SER A 85 -16.85 -27.42 8.04
CA SER A 85 -17.83 -26.82 8.95
C SER A 85 -17.22 -25.79 9.89
N VAL A 86 -16.02 -26.03 10.43
CA VAL A 86 -15.31 -25.07 11.30
C VAL A 86 -14.92 -23.79 10.53
N VAL A 87 -14.46 -23.93 9.29
CA VAL A 87 -14.14 -22.77 8.43
C VAL A 87 -15.40 -21.98 8.05
N ALA A 88 -16.51 -22.69 7.76
CA ALA A 88 -17.78 -22.06 7.44
C ALA A 88 -18.39 -21.32 8.65
N GLU A 89 -18.23 -21.86 9.85
CA GLU A 89 -18.69 -21.21 11.09
C GLU A 89 -17.90 -19.93 11.40
N ALA A 90 -16.57 -19.96 11.29
CA ALA A 90 -15.70 -18.79 11.41
C ALA A 90 -16.06 -17.72 10.37
N THR A 91 -16.30 -18.12 9.11
CA THR A 91 -16.68 -17.19 8.05
C THR A 91 -18.07 -16.58 8.27
N LEU A 92 -19.03 -17.31 8.86
CA LEU A 92 -20.33 -16.76 9.23
C LEU A 92 -20.21 -15.73 10.36
N GLU A 93 -19.31 -15.96 11.31
CA GLU A 93 -19.03 -15.03 12.40
C GLU A 93 -18.37 -13.73 11.87
N ASP A 94 -17.45 -13.86 10.92
CA ASP A 94 -16.83 -12.74 10.21
C ASP A 94 -17.87 -11.92 9.41
N VAL A 95 -18.76 -12.58 8.68
CA VAL A 95 -19.85 -11.91 7.93
C VAL A 95 -20.81 -11.21 8.89
N ARG A 96 -21.11 -11.83 10.02
CA ARG A 96 -21.96 -11.22 11.08
C ARG A 96 -21.26 -10.00 11.70
N GLY A 97 -19.97 -10.09 11.95
CA GLY A 97 -19.15 -8.99 12.43
C GLY A 97 -19.13 -7.82 11.45
N MET A 98 -18.98 -8.09 10.15
CA MET A 98 -19.07 -7.08 9.09
C MET A 98 -20.43 -6.39 9.05
N LEU A 99 -21.53 -7.16 9.15
CA LEU A 99 -22.89 -6.62 9.20
C LEU A 99 -23.13 -5.71 10.40
N LEU A 100 -22.61 -6.10 11.57
CA LEU A 100 -22.72 -5.29 12.77
C LEU A 100 -21.92 -3.99 12.66
N LYS A 101 -20.71 -4.03 12.11
CA LYS A 101 -19.90 -2.84 11.84
C LYS A 101 -20.56 -1.93 10.83
N GLN A 102 -21.07 -2.46 9.72
CA GLN A 102 -21.81 -1.70 8.73
C GLN A 102 -23.02 -0.98 9.34
N ARG A 103 -23.77 -1.68 10.21
CA ARG A 103 -24.96 -1.11 10.85
C ARG A 103 -24.63 -0.09 11.95
N ASN A 104 -23.62 -0.35 12.75
CA ASN A 104 -23.27 0.48 13.91
C ASN A 104 -22.34 1.62 13.54
N GLU A 105 -21.35 1.38 12.66
CA GLU A 105 -20.29 2.32 12.30
C GLU A 105 -20.50 2.93 10.92
N ARG A 106 -21.54 2.51 10.17
CA ARG A 106 -21.80 2.90 8.77
C ARG A 106 -20.60 2.67 7.85
N GLU A 107 -19.82 1.61 8.11
CA GLU A 107 -18.66 1.28 7.32
C GLU A 107 -19.09 0.85 5.91
N ALA A 108 -18.55 1.53 4.90
CA ALA A 108 -18.86 1.22 3.51
C ALA A 108 -18.10 -0.02 3.02
N LEU A 109 -18.79 -0.89 2.29
CA LEU A 109 -18.17 -1.96 1.51
C LEU A 109 -17.77 -1.43 0.13
N LEU A 110 -16.58 -1.76 -0.33
CA LEU A 110 -16.04 -1.29 -1.58
C LEU A 110 -15.47 -2.48 -2.38
N TYR A 111 -15.60 -2.42 -3.70
CA TYR A 111 -14.80 -3.27 -4.58
C TYR A 111 -13.36 -2.78 -4.57
N CYS A 112 -12.45 -3.64 -4.18
CA CYS A 112 -11.01 -3.37 -4.16
C CYS A 112 -10.30 -4.22 -5.20
N THR A 113 -9.34 -3.62 -5.91
CA THR A 113 -8.42 -4.32 -6.81
C THR A 113 -7.01 -3.83 -6.57
N VAL A 114 -6.07 -4.74 -6.42
CA VAL A 114 -4.65 -4.41 -6.28
C VAL A 114 -3.86 -5.15 -7.34
N PHE A 115 -3.18 -4.39 -8.18
CA PHE A 115 -2.22 -4.89 -9.16
C PHE A 115 -0.80 -4.54 -8.72
N VAL A 116 0.11 -5.47 -8.93
CA VAL A 116 1.54 -5.29 -8.71
C VAL A 116 2.26 -5.57 -10.02
N GLU A 117 2.89 -4.55 -10.60
CA GLU A 117 3.77 -4.68 -11.77
C GLU A 117 5.21 -4.76 -11.32
N LEU A 118 5.93 -5.72 -11.85
CA LEU A 118 7.35 -5.92 -11.66
C LEU A 118 8.09 -5.48 -12.91
N VAL A 119 9.15 -4.71 -12.76
CA VAL A 119 9.96 -4.15 -13.85
C VAL A 119 11.42 -4.46 -13.60
N ALA A 120 12.08 -5.09 -14.57
CA ALA A 120 13.47 -5.47 -14.49
C ALA A 120 14.21 -5.23 -15.81
N LYS A 121 15.53 -5.19 -15.77
CA LYS A 121 16.37 -5.00 -16.96
C LYS A 121 16.70 -6.33 -17.66
N SER A 122 16.60 -7.45 -16.95
CA SER A 122 16.82 -8.80 -17.50
C SER A 122 15.74 -9.76 -17.03
N MET A 123 15.66 -10.93 -17.69
CA MET A 123 14.71 -11.98 -17.30
C MET A 123 15.07 -12.61 -15.96
N ASP A 124 16.36 -12.79 -15.68
CA ASP A 124 16.83 -13.38 -14.42
C ASP A 124 16.52 -12.45 -13.24
N GLU A 125 16.73 -11.14 -13.43
CA GLU A 125 16.35 -10.12 -12.45
C GLU A 125 14.82 -10.12 -12.20
N LEU A 126 14.01 -10.24 -13.25
CA LEU A 126 12.56 -10.33 -13.13
C LEU A 126 12.13 -11.55 -12.31
N GLN A 127 12.72 -12.72 -12.57
CA GLN A 127 12.39 -13.94 -11.82
C GLN A 127 12.81 -13.82 -10.34
N SER A 128 13.98 -13.27 -10.06
CA SER A 128 14.44 -13.00 -8.70
C SER A 128 13.50 -12.04 -7.97
N LEU A 129 13.11 -10.94 -8.62
CA LEU A 129 12.17 -9.95 -8.08
C LEU A 129 10.80 -10.59 -7.82
N LYS A 130 10.29 -11.43 -8.75
CA LYS A 130 9.03 -12.16 -8.61
C LYS A 130 9.05 -13.09 -7.39
N GLY A 131 10.15 -13.81 -7.17
CA GLY A 131 10.34 -14.67 -6.00
C GLY A 131 10.33 -13.88 -4.68
N THR A 132 11.05 -12.76 -4.64
CA THR A 132 11.12 -11.88 -3.47
C THR A 132 9.76 -11.30 -3.13
N VAL A 133 9.05 -10.73 -4.11
CA VAL A 133 7.71 -10.15 -3.92
C VAL A 133 6.70 -11.21 -3.49
N SER A 134 6.71 -12.39 -4.10
CA SER A 134 5.82 -13.49 -3.70
C SER A 134 6.08 -13.94 -2.26
N SER A 135 7.33 -14.00 -1.82
CA SER A 135 7.69 -14.32 -0.45
C SER A 135 7.21 -13.26 0.54
N MET A 136 7.34 -11.98 0.19
CA MET A 136 6.87 -10.87 1.02
C MET A 136 5.34 -10.88 1.15
N LEU A 137 4.61 -11.06 0.05
CA LEU A 137 3.15 -11.18 0.05
C LEU A 137 2.69 -12.35 0.92
N SER A 138 3.34 -13.50 0.78
CA SER A 138 3.01 -14.70 1.57
C SER A 138 3.23 -14.49 3.08
N ARG A 139 4.27 -13.76 3.47
CA ARG A 139 4.51 -13.40 4.88
C ARG A 139 3.39 -12.53 5.46
N SER A 140 2.82 -11.65 4.64
CA SER A 140 1.66 -10.82 5.01
C SER A 140 0.32 -11.56 4.77
N ARG A 141 0.34 -12.88 4.50
CA ARG A 141 -0.84 -13.69 4.17
C ARG A 141 -1.64 -13.15 2.98
N LEU A 142 -1.01 -12.38 2.11
CA LEU A 142 -1.56 -11.93 0.85
C LEU A 142 -1.24 -12.94 -0.25
N GLN A 143 -2.22 -13.23 -1.10
CA GLN A 143 -2.04 -14.15 -2.22
C GLN A 143 -2.16 -13.39 -3.54
N ALA A 144 -1.13 -13.49 -4.38
CA ALA A 144 -1.11 -12.92 -5.71
C ALA A 144 -1.31 -13.98 -6.79
N ASP A 145 -2.11 -13.65 -7.79
CA ASP A 145 -2.26 -14.42 -9.03
C ASP A 145 -1.29 -13.84 -10.06
N PRO A 146 -0.42 -14.65 -10.67
CA PRO A 146 0.56 -14.21 -11.66
C PRO A 146 -0.06 -13.82 -13.02
N LEU A 147 -1.35 -13.84 -13.15
CA LEU A 147 -2.10 -13.50 -14.37
C LEU A 147 -1.62 -14.28 -15.61
N PHE A 148 -1.51 -15.59 -15.47
CA PHE A 148 -1.13 -16.49 -16.55
C PHE A 148 -2.03 -16.28 -17.78
N LEU A 149 -1.43 -16.12 -18.97
CA LEU A 149 -2.10 -15.80 -20.25
C LEU A 149 -2.89 -14.47 -20.24
N CYS A 150 -2.84 -13.69 -19.18
CA CYS A 150 -3.60 -12.45 -19.02
C CYS A 150 -2.69 -11.20 -18.87
N GLN A 151 -1.42 -11.29 -19.24
CA GLN A 151 -0.44 -10.21 -19.07
C GLN A 151 -0.82 -8.92 -19.83
N LEU A 152 -1.43 -9.02 -21.02
CA LEU A 152 -1.95 -7.85 -21.73
C LEU A 152 -3.04 -7.13 -20.92
N LYS A 153 -4.00 -7.88 -20.36
CA LYS A 153 -5.05 -7.29 -19.49
C LYS A 153 -4.47 -6.75 -18.21
N GLY A 154 -3.45 -7.40 -17.64
CA GLY A 154 -2.69 -6.93 -16.49
C GLY A 154 -2.01 -5.59 -16.75
N PHE A 155 -1.27 -5.49 -17.86
CA PHE A 155 -0.64 -4.25 -18.31
C PHE A 155 -1.65 -3.09 -18.49
N GLN A 156 -2.77 -3.35 -19.17
CA GLN A 156 -3.82 -2.35 -19.35
C GLN A 156 -4.44 -1.93 -18.01
N SER A 157 -4.54 -2.85 -17.04
CA SER A 157 -5.15 -2.60 -15.74
C SER A 157 -4.21 -1.86 -14.79
N VAL A 158 -2.89 -2.08 -14.88
CA VAL A 158 -1.92 -1.41 -14.00
C VAL A 158 -1.63 0.03 -14.45
N ASN A 159 -1.89 0.36 -15.71
CA ASN A 159 -1.65 1.70 -16.23
C ASN A 159 -2.51 2.74 -15.47
N PRO A 160 -1.95 3.90 -15.06
CA PRO A 160 -2.68 4.94 -14.33
C PRO A 160 -3.97 5.42 -15.02
N ALA A 161 -3.97 5.51 -16.35
CA ALA A 161 -5.14 5.87 -17.15
C ALA A 161 -6.07 4.67 -17.47
N GLY A 162 -5.66 3.45 -17.12
CA GLY A 162 -6.40 2.23 -17.38
C GLY A 162 -7.52 2.00 -16.37
N ARG A 163 -8.35 1.02 -16.69
CA ARG A 163 -9.36 0.46 -15.80
C ARG A 163 -9.14 -1.03 -15.61
N ASN A 164 -9.75 -1.64 -14.61
CA ASN A 164 -9.68 -3.08 -14.41
C ASN A 164 -10.26 -3.83 -15.63
N MET A 165 -9.39 -4.47 -16.41
CA MET A 165 -9.74 -5.25 -17.60
C MET A 165 -10.04 -6.72 -17.28
N LEU A 166 -9.87 -7.14 -16.02
CA LEU A 166 -10.10 -8.50 -15.54
C LEU A 166 -11.43 -8.64 -14.79
N GLY A 167 -12.10 -7.51 -14.51
CA GLY A 167 -13.41 -7.46 -13.86
C GLY A 167 -13.46 -8.22 -12.53
N ALA A 168 -14.54 -8.94 -12.30
CA ALA A 168 -14.80 -9.69 -11.09
C ALA A 168 -13.75 -10.78 -10.77
N TYR A 169 -12.93 -11.17 -11.73
CA TYR A 169 -11.87 -12.16 -11.51
C TYR A 169 -10.88 -11.74 -10.44
N VAL A 170 -10.55 -10.46 -10.37
CA VAL A 170 -9.57 -9.89 -9.42
C VAL A 170 -10.21 -8.94 -8.39
N GLU A 171 -11.45 -8.51 -8.59
CA GLU A 171 -12.16 -7.68 -7.63
C GLU A 171 -12.50 -8.46 -6.36
N ARG A 172 -12.33 -7.81 -5.21
CA ARG A 172 -12.73 -8.30 -3.91
C ARG A 172 -13.53 -7.23 -3.18
N VAL A 173 -14.58 -7.65 -2.51
CA VAL A 173 -15.36 -6.75 -1.66
C VAL A 173 -14.71 -6.73 -0.29
N LEU A 174 -14.29 -5.56 0.13
CA LEU A 174 -13.61 -5.35 1.41
C LEU A 174 -14.24 -4.14 2.13
N PRO A 175 -14.23 -4.14 3.47
CA PRO A 175 -14.54 -2.95 4.26
C PRO A 175 -13.56 -1.81 3.96
N ALA A 176 -14.02 -0.57 4.05
CA ALA A 176 -13.19 0.62 3.77
C ALA A 176 -11.94 0.68 4.66
N THR A 177 -12.07 0.33 5.95
CA THR A 177 -10.95 0.24 6.89
C THR A 177 -9.90 -0.79 6.46
N SER A 178 -10.35 -1.96 5.97
CA SER A 178 -9.45 -2.99 5.47
C SER A 178 -8.68 -2.53 4.23
N ILE A 179 -9.32 -1.76 3.33
CA ILE A 179 -8.66 -1.16 2.18
C ILE A 179 -7.65 -0.10 2.61
N ALA A 180 -7.98 0.71 3.61
CA ALA A 180 -7.06 1.68 4.19
C ALA A 180 -5.80 1.01 4.75
N ASN A 181 -5.93 -0.16 5.37
CA ASN A 181 -4.80 -0.94 5.87
C ASN A 181 -3.87 -1.52 4.77
N LEU A 182 -4.34 -1.57 3.52
CA LEU A 182 -3.51 -1.94 2.37
C LEU A 182 -2.64 -0.78 1.87
N TYR A 183 -2.71 0.38 2.49
CA TYR A 183 -2.06 1.60 2.05
C TYR A 183 -0.59 1.39 1.65
N PRO A 184 -0.23 1.67 0.38
CA PRO A 184 1.09 1.33 -0.15
C PRO A 184 2.13 2.44 0.03
N ILE A 185 1.74 3.58 0.59
CA ILE A 185 2.59 4.76 0.69
C ILE A 185 2.93 4.99 2.15
N SER A 186 4.22 5.07 2.47
CA SER A 186 4.66 5.59 3.75
C SER A 186 4.83 7.10 3.64
N TYR A 187 3.98 7.80 4.30
CA TYR A 187 4.14 9.22 4.52
C TYR A 187 4.33 9.44 6.02
N SER A 188 5.56 9.68 6.40
CA SER A 188 5.92 10.03 7.77
C SER A 188 6.46 11.44 7.87
N GLY A 189 6.31 12.24 6.82
CA GLY A 189 6.71 13.65 6.81
C GLY A 189 6.12 14.40 7.99
N LYS A 190 6.97 15.06 8.74
CA LYS A 190 6.56 15.94 9.84
C LYS A 190 6.46 17.36 9.28
N ALA A 191 5.29 17.96 9.39
CA ALA A 191 5.05 19.32 8.95
C ALA A 191 4.38 20.11 10.08
N ASP A 192 5.18 20.68 10.96
CA ASP A 192 4.66 21.62 11.96
C ASP A 192 4.22 22.93 11.27
N PRO A 193 3.10 23.54 11.62
CA PRO A 193 2.54 24.71 10.92
C PRO A 193 3.49 25.92 10.80
N HIS A 194 4.39 26.09 11.74
CA HIS A 194 5.40 27.16 11.77
C HIS A 194 6.82 26.60 11.77
N GLY A 195 6.97 25.35 11.28
CA GLY A 195 8.24 24.64 11.30
C GLY A 195 9.23 25.16 10.26
N PHE A 196 10.51 25.08 10.63
CA PHE A 196 11.60 25.29 9.69
C PHE A 196 11.86 24.02 8.87
N TYR A 197 12.16 24.19 7.59
CA TYR A 197 12.58 23.09 6.74
C TYR A 197 13.93 22.54 7.22
N ILE A 198 13.99 21.28 7.56
CA ILE A 198 15.22 20.60 8.01
C ILE A 198 15.80 19.73 6.90
N GLY A 199 14.97 19.19 6.03
CA GLY A 199 15.38 18.27 4.98
C GLY A 199 14.21 17.43 4.50
N HIS A 200 14.53 16.31 3.91
CA HIS A 200 13.54 15.31 3.49
C HIS A 200 13.89 13.94 4.06
N GLU A 201 12.88 13.15 4.25
CA GLU A 201 13.02 11.75 4.64
C GLU A 201 13.53 10.89 3.47
N LYS A 202 13.86 9.64 3.79
CA LYS A 202 14.28 8.63 2.83
C LYS A 202 13.35 8.52 1.61
N TYR A 203 12.07 8.81 1.77
CA TYR A 203 11.03 8.70 0.73
C TYR A 203 10.67 10.03 0.07
N GLY A 204 11.44 11.08 0.32
CA GLY A 204 11.28 12.38 -0.30
C GLY A 204 10.25 13.30 0.35
N SER A 205 9.62 12.89 1.45
CA SER A 205 8.71 13.76 2.20
C SER A 205 9.49 14.85 2.91
N ASN A 206 9.07 16.11 2.77
CA ASN A 206 9.69 17.22 3.44
C ASN A 206 9.44 17.18 4.95
N VAL A 207 10.44 17.54 5.73
CA VAL A 207 10.39 17.61 7.18
C VAL A 207 10.50 19.06 7.62
N PHE A 208 9.42 19.56 8.23
CA PHE A 208 9.35 20.88 8.86
C PHE A 208 9.20 20.71 10.36
N VAL A 209 10.06 21.32 11.14
CA VAL A 209 10.04 21.21 12.62
C VAL A 209 10.02 22.58 13.24
N ASP A 210 9.02 22.82 14.08
CA ASP A 210 8.99 24.00 14.97
C ASP A 210 9.70 23.65 16.28
N LEU A 211 10.83 24.31 16.53
CA LEU A 211 11.63 24.09 17.73
C LEU A 211 11.01 24.72 18.99
N ASP A 212 10.11 25.68 18.83
CA ASP A 212 9.46 26.37 19.94
C ASP A 212 8.13 25.73 20.37
N GLN A 213 7.53 24.97 19.50
CA GLN A 213 6.25 24.30 19.79
C GLN A 213 6.45 23.17 20.80
N LYS A 214 5.74 23.28 21.92
CA LYS A 214 5.69 22.25 22.96
C LYS A 214 4.34 21.57 22.93
N GLU A 215 4.24 20.51 22.17
CA GLU A 215 3.02 19.69 22.07
C GLU A 215 3.38 18.20 21.98
N GLY A 216 2.58 17.37 22.59
CA GLY A 216 2.62 15.91 22.46
C GLY A 216 4.01 15.31 22.74
N ASP A 217 4.74 15.05 21.68
CA ASP A 217 6.06 14.43 21.69
C ASP A 217 7.23 15.40 21.97
N LYS A 218 6.97 16.72 21.99
CA LYS A 218 7.97 17.76 22.20
C LYS A 218 7.82 18.43 23.57
N THR A 219 8.57 17.94 24.53
CA THR A 219 8.56 18.47 25.90
C THR A 219 9.60 19.59 26.13
N SER A 220 10.59 19.72 25.24
CA SER A 220 11.68 20.68 25.32
C SER A 220 12.00 21.31 23.97
N GLY A 221 12.37 22.58 23.94
CA GLY A 221 12.92 23.29 22.78
C GLY A 221 14.40 23.03 22.52
N SER A 222 15.00 22.03 23.17
CA SER A 222 16.41 21.66 22.96
C SER A 222 16.54 20.64 21.84
N ALA A 223 17.51 20.86 20.97
CA ALA A 223 17.85 19.94 19.91
C ALA A 223 19.31 19.47 20.01
N THR A 224 19.58 18.21 19.80
CA THR A 224 20.93 17.64 19.77
C THR A 224 21.20 17.06 18.38
N ILE A 225 22.28 17.50 17.73
CA ILE A 225 22.70 17.02 16.40
C ILE A 225 23.87 16.09 16.58
N LEU A 226 23.67 14.79 16.26
CA LEU A 226 24.67 13.73 16.34
C LEU A 226 24.98 13.17 14.94
N GLY A 227 26.22 12.81 14.71
CA GLY A 227 26.67 12.17 13.47
C GLY A 227 28.18 12.09 13.37
N ASN A 228 28.68 11.28 12.46
CA ASN A 228 30.10 11.14 12.21
C ASN A 228 30.69 12.38 11.53
N SER A 229 32.02 12.50 11.53
CA SER A 229 32.70 13.59 10.81
C SER A 229 32.34 13.57 9.31
N GLY A 230 32.14 14.76 8.72
CA GLY A 230 31.79 14.89 7.28
C GLY A 230 30.31 14.64 6.93
N GLN A 231 29.43 14.36 7.87
CA GLN A 231 27.99 14.08 7.60
C GLN A 231 27.09 15.33 7.60
N GLY A 232 27.65 16.52 7.50
CA GLY A 232 26.86 17.73 7.33
C GLY A 232 26.27 18.32 8.60
N LYS A 233 26.72 17.92 9.82
CA LYS A 233 26.21 18.48 11.09
C LYS A 233 26.31 20.00 11.14
N THR A 234 27.47 20.56 10.76
CA THR A 234 27.71 22.00 10.76
C THR A 234 26.81 22.71 9.73
N TYR A 235 26.59 22.09 8.57
CA TYR A 235 25.68 22.62 7.54
C TYR A 235 24.23 22.69 8.07
N LEU A 236 23.77 21.61 8.72
CA LEU A 236 22.44 21.60 9.33
C LEU A 236 22.31 22.66 10.43
N LEU A 237 23.33 22.81 11.26
CA LEU A 237 23.36 23.86 12.30
C LEU A 237 23.26 25.25 11.68
N GLN A 238 24.05 25.52 10.64
CA GLN A 238 24.00 26.81 9.94
C GLN A 238 22.62 27.06 9.31
N LEU A 239 22.01 26.05 8.69
CA LEU A 239 20.65 26.16 8.15
C LEU A 239 19.64 26.53 9.22
N LEU A 240 19.68 25.88 10.39
CA LEU A 240 18.78 26.17 11.51
C LEU A 240 19.02 27.58 12.04
N LEU A 241 20.26 28.02 12.18
CA LEU A 241 20.60 29.37 12.60
C LEU A 241 20.08 30.46 11.64
N CYS A 242 20.22 30.22 10.32
CA CYS A 242 19.66 31.11 9.30
C CYS A 242 18.13 31.20 9.43
N ASN A 243 17.46 30.08 9.53
CA ASN A 243 16.00 30.04 9.66
C ASN A 243 15.51 30.79 10.93
N VAL A 244 16.20 30.60 12.05
CA VAL A 244 15.87 31.30 13.30
C VAL A 244 16.08 32.81 13.18
N LEU A 245 17.15 33.25 12.51
CA LEU A 245 17.43 34.69 12.26
C LEU A 245 16.40 35.30 11.31
N GLU A 246 16.02 34.58 10.22
CA GLU A 246 14.97 35.02 9.28
C GLU A 246 13.60 35.14 9.96
N ALA A 247 13.33 34.32 10.99
CA ALA A 247 12.14 34.42 11.81
C ALA A 247 12.20 35.60 12.82
N GLY A 248 13.25 36.47 12.77
CA GLY A 248 13.41 37.64 13.61
C GLY A 248 13.83 37.34 15.05
N LYS A 249 14.29 36.12 15.33
CA LYS A 249 14.74 35.71 16.66
C LYS A 249 16.22 36.02 16.88
N ARG A 250 16.61 36.19 18.13
CA ARG A 250 18.02 36.41 18.50
C ARG A 250 18.75 35.08 18.64
N VAL A 251 19.96 35.01 18.10
CA VAL A 251 20.84 33.86 18.18
C VAL A 251 22.13 34.22 18.90
N ILE A 252 22.57 33.36 19.81
CA ILE A 252 23.87 33.45 20.47
C ILE A 252 24.60 32.16 20.16
N CYS A 253 25.74 32.24 19.44
CA CYS A 253 26.60 31.10 19.18
C CYS A 253 27.78 31.14 20.19
N LEU A 254 28.01 30.00 20.82
CA LEU A 254 29.20 29.73 21.63
C LEU A 254 29.96 28.60 20.95
N ASP A 255 31.21 28.83 20.54
CA ASP A 255 32.09 27.87 19.91
C ASP A 255 33.19 27.41 20.91
#